data_4d850a045fb6719fc226c487c1710e48
#
_entry.id   4d850a045fb6719fc226c487c1710e48
#
_cell.length_a   1.000
_cell.length_b   1.000
_cell.length_c   1.000
_cell.angle_alpha   90.00
_cell.angle_beta   90.00
_cell.angle_gamma   90.00
#
_symmetry.space_group_name_H-M   'P 1'
#
loop_
_entity.id
_entity.type
_entity.pdbx_description
1 polymer ?
#
loop_
_entity_poly.entity_id
_entity_poly.type
_entity_poly.pdbx_seq_one_letter_code
_entity_poly.pdbx_strand_id
1 'polypeptide(L)'
;MKKLFHFDAPRGKYQCDAAILWCFDNRFDLGFHKFLKRIGVVHSDPIKIAGGAKCLSSPEQESDREFVLEQIRKSIRLHGTKRVILMVHSDCGAYGGLANGFHGDAKAEALHHQQELHRAAANLSKAIPGIQIQGYFVDFEGIWDAEVTANSRERGSSGPGSNEPGSNEPRNRAIA
;
A
#
# COMPACT_ATOMS: atom_id res chain seq x y z
N MET A 1 17.16 1.55 38.39
CA MET A 1 15.88 1.24 37.71
C MET A 1 15.33 -0.07 38.29
N LYS A 2 13.97 -0.16 38.50
CA LYS A 2 13.29 -1.37 38.98
C LYS A 2 12.68 -2.10 37.77
N LYS A 3 12.96 -3.41 37.60
CA LYS A 3 12.30 -4.22 36.56
C LYS A 3 10.84 -4.45 36.95
N LEU A 4 9.89 -4.05 36.08
CA LEU A 4 8.45 -4.22 36.30
C LEU A 4 7.89 -5.44 35.58
N PHE A 5 8.48 -5.84 34.44
CA PHE A 5 8.03 -6.97 33.64
C PHE A 5 9.22 -7.69 33.03
N HIS A 6 9.13 -9.02 32.94
CA HIS A 6 10.17 -9.83 32.33
C HIS A 6 9.64 -10.48 31.05
N PHE A 7 10.43 -10.40 29.99
CA PHE A 7 10.26 -11.18 28.78
C PHE A 7 11.61 -11.40 28.11
N ASP A 8 11.73 -12.45 27.31
CA ASP A 8 12.89 -12.73 26.49
C ASP A 8 12.64 -12.27 25.07
N ALA A 9 13.61 -11.56 24.52
CA ALA A 9 13.62 -11.15 23.12
C ALA A 9 14.93 -11.58 22.45
N PRO A 10 14.90 -11.95 21.16
CA PRO A 10 16.11 -12.23 20.40
C PRO A 10 17.05 -11.01 20.40
N ARG A 11 18.34 -11.23 20.64
CA ARG A 11 19.35 -10.15 20.64
C ARG A 11 19.93 -9.89 19.26
N GLY A 12 19.64 -10.74 18.29
CA GLY A 12 20.12 -10.63 16.90
C GLY A 12 19.44 -9.51 16.13
N LYS A 13 20.06 -9.08 15.03
CA LYS A 13 19.42 -8.19 14.08
C LYS A 13 18.29 -8.94 13.37
N TYR A 14 17.18 -8.24 13.07
CA TYR A 14 16.11 -8.78 12.24
C TYR A 14 16.08 -8.08 10.89
N GLN A 15 15.51 -8.75 9.90
CA GLN A 15 15.13 -8.15 8.62
C GLN A 15 13.65 -7.75 8.67
N CYS A 16 13.35 -6.59 8.16
CA CYS A 16 11.99 -6.07 8.13
C CYS A 16 11.28 -6.49 6.83
N ASP A 17 10.11 -7.11 6.95
CA ASP A 17 9.27 -7.49 5.81
C ASP A 17 8.64 -6.27 5.13
N ALA A 18 8.26 -5.26 5.94
CA ALA A 18 7.69 -4.02 5.44
C ALA A 18 7.80 -2.88 6.47
N ALA A 19 8.12 -1.66 6.01
CA ALA A 19 7.79 -0.45 6.76
C ALA A 19 6.31 -0.13 6.52
N ILE A 20 5.59 0.24 7.58
CA ILE A 20 4.14 0.43 7.50
C ILE A 20 3.77 1.81 7.98
N LEU A 21 3.24 2.62 7.08
CA LEU A 21 2.72 3.94 7.40
C LEU A 21 1.22 3.85 7.68
N TRP A 22 0.85 4.01 8.94
CA TRP A 22 -0.49 3.75 9.46
C TRP A 22 -0.95 4.82 10.44
N CYS A 23 -2.25 5.04 10.54
CA CYS A 23 -2.83 5.89 11.57
C CYS A 23 -2.69 5.24 12.95
N PHE A 24 -2.59 6.06 13.98
CA PHE A 24 -2.58 5.57 15.36
C PHE A 24 -3.99 5.29 15.92
N ASP A 25 -5.04 5.39 15.10
CA ASP A 25 -6.42 5.07 15.52
C ASP A 25 -6.56 3.62 15.98
N ASN A 26 -6.88 3.45 17.25
CA ASN A 26 -6.89 2.14 17.88
C ASN A 26 -8.12 1.28 17.52
N ARG A 27 -9.16 1.87 16.92
CA ARG A 27 -10.39 1.14 16.51
C ARG A 27 -10.07 -0.01 15.55
N PHE A 28 -9.04 0.13 14.74
CA PHE A 28 -8.65 -0.82 13.70
C PHE A 28 -7.46 -1.71 14.08
N ASP A 29 -6.87 -1.55 15.26
CA ASP A 29 -5.57 -2.17 15.62
C ASP A 29 -5.60 -3.71 15.56
N LEU A 30 -6.69 -4.33 16.04
CA LEU A 30 -6.84 -5.79 15.95
C LEU A 30 -6.95 -6.30 14.50
N GLY A 31 -7.73 -5.61 13.67
CA GLY A 31 -7.87 -5.91 12.23
C GLY A 31 -6.55 -5.76 11.51
N PHE A 32 -5.84 -4.67 11.78
CA PHE A 32 -4.51 -4.38 11.26
C PHE A 32 -3.52 -5.52 11.53
N HIS A 33 -3.37 -5.95 12.78
CA HIS A 33 -2.44 -7.03 13.11
C HIS A 33 -2.81 -8.38 12.48
N LYS A 34 -4.10 -8.72 12.40
CA LYS A 34 -4.56 -9.93 11.71
C LYS A 34 -4.26 -9.87 10.21
N PHE A 35 -4.49 -8.72 9.59
CA PHE A 35 -4.22 -8.50 8.18
C PHE A 35 -2.74 -8.65 7.85
N LEU A 36 -1.84 -8.04 8.62
CA LEU A 36 -0.40 -8.16 8.41
C LEU A 36 0.06 -9.62 8.38
N LYS A 37 -0.40 -10.41 9.35
CA LYS A 37 -0.11 -11.86 9.37
C LYS A 37 -0.62 -12.57 8.12
N ARG A 38 -1.84 -12.23 7.65
CA ARG A 38 -2.43 -12.83 6.44
C ARG A 38 -1.62 -12.54 5.18
N ILE A 39 -1.04 -11.35 5.05
CA ILE A 39 -0.20 -10.97 3.90
C ILE A 39 1.29 -11.29 4.08
N GLY A 40 1.62 -12.10 5.10
CA GLY A 40 2.99 -12.58 5.35
C GLY A 40 3.93 -11.54 5.93
N VAL A 41 3.41 -10.52 6.60
CA VAL A 41 4.23 -9.53 7.33
C VAL A 41 4.34 -9.96 8.79
N VAL A 42 5.50 -10.48 9.17
CA VAL A 42 5.80 -10.94 10.53
C VAL A 42 6.63 -9.90 11.28
N HIS A 43 7.66 -9.39 10.61
CA HIS A 43 8.53 -8.35 11.14
C HIS A 43 8.28 -7.04 10.40
N SER A 44 7.80 -6.02 11.10
CA SER A 44 7.49 -4.73 10.51
C SER A 44 8.08 -3.57 11.30
N ASP A 45 8.37 -2.49 10.58
CA ASP A 45 8.70 -1.19 11.17
C ASP A 45 7.47 -0.29 11.07
N PRO A 46 6.61 -0.22 12.10
CA PRO A 46 5.41 0.59 12.08
C PRO A 46 5.74 2.07 12.30
N ILE A 47 5.25 2.91 11.39
CA ILE A 47 5.29 4.37 11.48
C ILE A 47 3.85 4.83 11.71
N LYS A 48 3.45 4.96 12.99
CA LYS A 48 2.08 5.33 13.39
C LYS A 48 1.98 6.83 13.62
N ILE A 49 1.22 7.50 12.77
CA ILE A 49 0.97 8.95 12.82
C ILE A 49 -0.48 9.27 12.45
N ALA A 50 -0.98 10.45 12.82
CA ALA A 50 -2.32 10.90 12.43
C ALA A 50 -2.49 10.86 10.91
N GLY A 51 -3.57 10.27 10.42
CA GLY A 51 -3.88 10.14 9.00
C GLY A 51 -3.04 9.15 8.21
N GLY A 52 -2.04 8.48 8.83
CA GLY A 52 -1.23 7.49 8.12
C GLY A 52 -0.56 8.04 6.87
N ALA A 53 -0.94 7.53 5.68
CA ALA A 53 -0.34 7.93 4.40
C ALA A 53 -0.60 9.41 4.00
N LYS A 54 -1.48 10.15 4.72
CA LYS A 54 -1.76 11.58 4.50
C LYS A 54 -0.48 12.41 4.46
N CYS A 55 0.48 12.14 5.33
CA CYS A 55 1.72 12.92 5.38
C CYS A 55 2.58 12.79 4.11
N LEU A 56 2.42 11.73 3.30
CA LEU A 56 3.08 11.61 2.00
C LEU A 56 2.26 12.22 0.87
N SER A 57 0.93 12.21 0.95
CA SER A 57 0.02 12.72 -0.09
C SER A 57 -0.26 14.20 0.04
N SER A 58 -0.74 14.62 1.21
CA SER A 58 -1.25 15.97 1.51
C SER A 58 -0.89 16.37 2.95
N PRO A 59 0.41 16.51 3.28
CA PRO A 59 0.86 16.92 4.60
C PRO A 59 0.39 18.34 4.94
N GLU A 60 0.26 18.64 6.20
CA GLU A 60 0.01 20.00 6.66
C GLU A 60 1.25 20.90 6.46
N GLN A 61 2.43 20.31 6.67
CA GLN A 61 3.71 20.95 6.41
C GLN A 61 4.63 19.97 5.66
N GLU A 62 5.48 20.49 4.78
CA GLU A 62 6.42 19.68 4.02
C GLU A 62 7.45 18.94 4.92
N SER A 63 7.76 19.54 6.09
CA SER A 63 8.58 18.90 7.12
C SER A 63 8.03 17.57 7.60
N ASP A 64 6.70 17.40 7.61
CA ASP A 64 6.06 16.15 8.04
C ASP A 64 6.33 15.03 7.03
N ARG A 65 6.26 15.36 5.73
CA ARG A 65 6.62 14.43 4.66
C ARG A 65 8.08 14.01 4.76
N GLU A 66 8.99 14.98 4.89
CA GLU A 66 10.42 14.68 5.00
C GLU A 66 10.75 13.86 6.25
N PHE A 67 10.11 14.15 7.38
CA PHE A 67 10.28 13.35 8.60
C PHE A 67 9.91 11.88 8.34
N VAL A 68 8.78 11.62 7.70
CA VAL A 68 8.32 10.25 7.43
C VAL A 68 9.20 9.56 6.39
N LEU A 69 9.60 10.24 5.33
CA LEU A 69 10.54 9.71 4.35
C LEU A 69 11.86 9.30 5.00
N GLU A 70 12.34 10.09 5.96
CA GLU A 70 13.57 9.75 6.69
C GLU A 70 13.37 8.51 7.59
N GLN A 71 12.20 8.30 8.21
CA GLN A 71 11.92 7.06 8.95
C GLN A 71 11.94 5.83 8.01
N ILE A 72 11.35 5.95 6.82
CA ILE A 72 11.38 4.88 5.81
C ILE A 72 12.83 4.60 5.36
N ARG A 73 13.63 5.64 5.08
CA ARG A 73 15.06 5.49 4.75
C ARG A 73 15.85 4.81 5.87
N LYS A 74 15.54 5.11 7.15
CA LYS A 74 16.13 4.42 8.31
C LYS A 74 15.76 2.95 8.36
N SER A 75 14.50 2.60 8.14
CA SER A 75 14.04 1.21 8.05
C SER A 75 14.80 0.45 6.96
N ILE A 76 14.96 1.03 5.78
CA ILE A 76 15.76 0.46 4.69
C ILE A 76 17.20 0.23 5.12
N ARG A 77 17.84 1.24 5.70
CA ARG A 77 19.26 1.19 6.08
C ARG A 77 19.54 0.24 7.23
N LEU A 78 18.65 0.21 8.24
CA LEU A 78 18.88 -0.54 9.48
C LEU A 78 18.39 -1.99 9.38
N HIS A 79 17.27 -2.21 8.69
CA HIS A 79 16.56 -3.50 8.70
C HIS A 79 16.36 -4.10 7.29
N GLY A 80 16.95 -3.48 6.25
CA GLY A 80 16.92 -4.03 4.89
C GLY A 80 15.54 -4.03 4.24
N THR A 81 14.64 -3.15 4.67
CA THR A 81 13.26 -3.05 4.18
C THR A 81 13.22 -2.85 2.67
N LYS A 82 12.42 -3.65 1.96
CA LYS A 82 12.23 -3.56 0.51
C LYS A 82 10.81 -3.20 0.10
N ARG A 83 9.89 -3.16 1.06
CA ARG A 83 8.46 -2.93 0.85
C ARG A 83 7.93 -1.88 1.82
N VAL A 84 7.11 -0.97 1.33
CA VAL A 84 6.36 -0.01 2.15
C VAL A 84 4.88 -0.26 1.96
N ILE A 85 4.15 -0.32 3.06
CA ILE A 85 2.70 -0.43 3.08
C ILE A 85 2.14 0.93 3.52
N LEU A 86 1.33 1.54 2.67
CA LEU A 86 0.64 2.80 2.90
C LEU A 86 -0.81 2.50 3.29
N MET A 87 -1.27 3.05 4.41
CA MET A 87 -2.62 2.79 4.89
C MET A 87 -3.31 4.08 5.32
N VAL A 88 -4.60 4.15 5.03
CA VAL A 88 -5.54 5.16 5.50
C VAL A 88 -6.82 4.46 5.94
N HIS A 89 -7.68 5.13 6.73
CA HIS A 89 -8.91 4.51 7.19
C HIS A 89 -10.10 5.46 7.15
N SER A 90 -11.30 4.88 7.09
CA SER A 90 -12.56 5.61 7.18
C SER A 90 -12.71 6.34 8.51
N ASP A 91 -13.44 7.43 8.49
CA ASP A 91 -13.72 8.29 9.64
C ASP A 91 -12.44 8.75 10.37
N CYS A 92 -11.40 9.05 9.59
CA CYS A 92 -10.13 9.52 10.14
C CYS A 92 -10.21 11.01 10.51
N GLY A 93 -9.95 11.32 11.78
CA GLY A 93 -9.95 12.70 12.28
C GLY A 93 -8.97 13.63 11.57
N ALA A 94 -7.85 13.12 11.05
CA ALA A 94 -6.88 13.90 10.27
C ALA A 94 -7.42 14.37 8.92
N TYR A 95 -8.52 13.80 8.44
CA TYR A 95 -9.27 14.22 7.25
C TYR A 95 -10.61 14.88 7.59
N GLY A 96 -10.83 15.20 8.88
CA GLY A 96 -12.07 15.79 9.37
C GLY A 96 -13.15 14.78 9.78
N GLY A 97 -12.88 13.48 9.62
CA GLY A 97 -13.84 12.39 9.86
C GLY A 97 -14.94 12.31 8.81
N LEU A 98 -15.70 11.23 8.82
CA LEU A 98 -16.77 10.99 7.84
C LEU A 98 -17.86 12.08 7.88
N ALA A 99 -18.29 12.48 9.08
CA ALA A 99 -19.38 13.44 9.23
C ALA A 99 -19.03 14.83 8.74
N ASN A 100 -17.86 15.36 9.11
CA ASN A 100 -17.49 16.76 8.81
C ASN A 100 -16.67 16.87 7.52
N GLY A 101 -15.73 15.93 7.28
CA GLY A 101 -14.88 15.95 6.09
C GLY A 101 -15.62 15.51 4.81
N PHE A 102 -16.61 14.63 4.94
CA PHE A 102 -17.29 14.02 3.80
C PHE A 102 -18.82 14.08 3.88
N HIS A 103 -19.38 14.87 4.82
CA HIS A 103 -20.83 15.06 4.99
C HIS A 103 -21.61 13.74 5.14
N GLY A 104 -20.99 12.71 5.71
CA GLY A 104 -21.58 11.37 5.87
C GLY A 104 -21.54 10.50 4.61
N ASP A 105 -20.95 10.96 3.51
CA ASP A 105 -20.84 10.19 2.27
C ASP A 105 -19.62 9.25 2.30
N ALA A 106 -19.85 8.00 2.67
CA ALA A 106 -18.80 6.97 2.73
C ALA A 106 -18.18 6.64 1.35
N LYS A 107 -18.93 6.83 0.24
CA LYS A 107 -18.38 6.60 -1.10
C LYS A 107 -17.44 7.73 -1.50
N ALA A 108 -17.78 8.97 -1.22
CA ALA A 108 -16.92 10.11 -1.43
C ALA A 108 -15.64 9.99 -0.59
N GLU A 109 -15.77 9.56 0.68
CA GLU A 109 -14.62 9.30 1.55
C GLU A 109 -13.69 8.22 0.97
N ALA A 110 -14.24 7.06 0.58
CA ALA A 110 -13.45 5.96 0.03
C ALA A 110 -12.71 6.37 -1.26
N LEU A 111 -13.39 7.09 -2.16
CA LEU A 111 -12.77 7.61 -3.39
C LEU A 111 -11.64 8.61 -3.08
N HIS A 112 -11.87 9.51 -2.12
CA HIS A 112 -10.84 10.45 -1.68
C HIS A 112 -9.62 9.72 -1.13
N HIS A 113 -9.82 8.74 -0.26
CA HIS A 113 -8.73 7.95 0.33
C HIS A 113 -7.97 7.13 -0.70
N GLN A 114 -8.64 6.59 -1.71
CA GLN A 114 -7.97 5.93 -2.83
C GLN A 114 -7.05 6.91 -3.57
N GLN A 115 -7.52 8.12 -3.88
CA GLN A 115 -6.70 9.15 -4.52
C GLN A 115 -5.52 9.59 -3.64
N GLU A 116 -5.72 9.70 -2.32
CA GLU A 116 -4.65 9.99 -1.38
C GLU A 116 -3.56 8.90 -1.41
N LEU A 117 -3.95 7.63 -1.41
CA LEU A 117 -3.01 6.52 -1.50
C LEU A 117 -2.22 6.53 -2.82
N HIS A 118 -2.85 6.82 -3.95
CA HIS A 118 -2.15 6.97 -5.22
C HIS A 118 -1.15 8.13 -5.21
N ARG A 119 -1.53 9.29 -4.66
CA ARG A 119 -0.61 10.44 -4.50
C ARG A 119 0.56 10.11 -3.57
N ALA A 120 0.28 9.47 -2.43
CA ALA A 120 1.31 9.04 -1.48
C ALA A 120 2.30 8.07 -2.13
N ALA A 121 1.80 7.08 -2.89
CA ALA A 121 2.63 6.12 -3.61
C ALA A 121 3.50 6.79 -4.67
N ALA A 122 2.95 7.73 -5.44
CA ALA A 122 3.71 8.49 -6.45
C ALA A 122 4.84 9.31 -5.80
N ASN A 123 4.55 10.02 -4.71
CA ASN A 123 5.54 10.82 -3.99
C ASN A 123 6.62 9.93 -3.36
N LEU A 124 6.24 8.80 -2.77
CA LEU A 124 7.20 7.84 -2.21
C LEU A 124 8.08 7.21 -3.29
N SER A 125 7.51 6.80 -4.42
CA SER A 125 8.27 6.22 -5.54
C SER A 125 9.28 7.20 -6.11
N LYS A 126 8.93 8.49 -6.17
CA LYS A 126 9.85 9.57 -6.58
C LYS A 126 10.97 9.78 -5.56
N ALA A 127 10.66 9.75 -4.26
CA ALA A 127 11.62 10.00 -3.19
C ALA A 127 12.55 8.81 -2.90
N ILE A 128 12.08 7.57 -3.17
CA ILE A 128 12.79 6.31 -2.93
C ILE A 128 12.56 5.38 -4.12
N PRO A 129 13.31 5.57 -5.22
CA PRO A 129 13.14 4.77 -6.42
C PRO A 129 13.40 3.28 -6.16
N GLY A 130 12.56 2.41 -6.76
CA GLY A 130 12.72 0.96 -6.69
C GLY A 130 12.12 0.30 -5.44
N ILE A 131 11.62 1.06 -4.46
CA ILE A 131 10.91 0.50 -3.32
C ILE A 131 9.56 -0.11 -3.77
N GLN A 132 9.21 -1.27 -3.26
CA GLN A 132 7.89 -1.86 -3.49
C GLN A 132 6.84 -1.12 -2.64
N ILE A 133 5.71 -0.76 -3.24
CA ILE A 133 4.66 0.00 -2.56
C ILE A 133 3.34 -0.75 -2.67
N GLN A 134 2.63 -0.86 -1.55
CA GLN A 134 1.26 -1.37 -1.48
C GLN A 134 0.41 -0.33 -0.74
N GLY A 135 -0.84 -0.17 -1.14
CA GLY A 135 -1.77 0.79 -0.54
C GLY A 135 -3.06 0.12 -0.14
N TYR A 136 -3.52 0.39 1.08
CA TYR A 136 -4.76 -0.18 1.60
C TYR A 136 -5.64 0.88 2.28
N PHE A 137 -6.92 0.84 1.92
CA PHE A 137 -7.98 1.55 2.63
C PHE A 137 -8.63 0.61 3.65
N VAL A 138 -8.89 1.10 4.85
CA VAL A 138 -9.49 0.33 5.94
C VAL A 138 -10.81 1.00 6.34
N ASP A 139 -11.89 0.25 6.34
CA ASP A 139 -13.17 0.68 6.89
C ASP A 139 -13.63 -0.26 8.02
N PHE A 140 -14.85 -0.05 8.50
CA PHE A 140 -15.41 -0.88 9.57
C PHE A 140 -15.81 -2.29 9.12
N GLU A 141 -15.79 -2.58 7.82
CA GLU A 141 -16.13 -3.89 7.25
C GLU A 141 -14.88 -4.68 6.85
N GLY A 142 -13.76 -4.01 6.51
CA GLY A 142 -12.58 -4.70 6.06
C GLY A 142 -11.40 -3.83 5.63
N ILE A 143 -10.50 -4.47 4.90
CA ILE A 143 -9.30 -3.84 4.31
C ILE A 143 -9.34 -4.06 2.81
N TRP A 144 -9.25 -2.97 2.07
CA TRP A 144 -9.41 -2.90 0.63
C TRP A 144 -8.09 -2.53 -0.04
N ASP A 145 -7.73 -3.25 -1.11
CA ASP A 145 -6.55 -2.89 -1.91
C ASP A 145 -6.87 -1.66 -2.76
N ALA A 146 -6.05 -0.63 -2.63
CA ALA A 146 -6.18 0.60 -3.42
C ALA A 146 -5.49 0.51 -4.79
N GLU A 147 -4.89 -0.65 -5.13
CA GLU A 147 -4.21 -0.92 -6.40
C GLU A 147 -3.12 0.12 -6.76
N VAL A 148 -2.41 0.61 -5.74
CA VAL A 148 -1.31 1.56 -5.91
C VAL A 148 -0.08 0.84 -6.47
N THR A 149 -0.01 0.58 -7.76
CA THR A 149 1.18 0.01 -8.41
C THR A 149 2.12 1.12 -8.83
N ALA A 150 3.28 1.20 -8.19
CA ALA A 150 4.41 1.99 -8.69
C ALA A 150 5.13 1.18 -9.78
N ASN A 151 4.46 0.86 -10.88
CA ASN A 151 5.04 0.51 -12.19
C ASN A 151 3.92 0.04 -13.13
N SER A 152 3.19 0.97 -13.71
CA SER A 152 2.58 0.73 -15.01
C SER A 152 3.70 0.69 -16.06
N ARG A 153 4.39 -0.45 -16.17
CA ARG A 153 4.97 -0.81 -17.44
C ARG A 153 3.78 -0.91 -18.38
N GLU A 154 3.75 -0.01 -19.34
CA GLU A 154 2.83 0.00 -20.46
C GLU A 154 2.54 -1.43 -20.89
N ARG A 155 1.30 -1.87 -20.72
CA ARG A 155 0.82 -3.04 -21.44
C ARG A 155 0.81 -2.62 -22.90
N GLY A 156 1.89 -2.94 -23.59
CA GLY A 156 1.96 -2.80 -25.02
C GLY A 156 0.72 -3.45 -25.63
N SER A 157 -0.06 -2.66 -26.32
CA SER A 157 -1.16 -3.09 -27.13
C SER A 157 -0.60 -3.98 -28.25
N SER A 158 -0.52 -5.28 -28.02
CA SER A 158 -0.44 -6.24 -29.10
C SER A 158 -1.83 -6.30 -29.74
N GLY A 159 -2.00 -5.53 -30.82
CA GLY A 159 -3.17 -5.59 -31.67
C GLY A 159 -3.38 -7.01 -32.21
N PRO A 160 -4.64 -7.43 -32.43
CA PRO A 160 -4.93 -8.72 -33.02
C PRO A 160 -4.42 -8.77 -34.45
N GLY A 161 -3.45 -9.64 -34.72
CA GLY A 161 -3.03 -9.99 -36.05
C GLY A 161 -4.20 -10.54 -36.87
N SER A 162 -4.53 -9.89 -37.95
CA SER A 162 -5.45 -10.35 -38.97
C SER A 162 -4.92 -11.64 -39.61
N ASN A 163 -5.50 -12.77 -39.27
CA ASN A 163 -5.34 -14.00 -40.03
C ASN A 163 -6.36 -14.01 -41.17
N GLU A 164 -5.89 -13.82 -42.39
CA GLU A 164 -6.62 -14.12 -43.61
C GLU A 164 -6.83 -15.64 -43.73
N PRO A 165 -8.00 -16.14 -44.17
CA PRO A 165 -8.23 -17.58 -44.43
C PRO A 165 -7.69 -17.93 -45.83
N GLY A 166 -6.60 -18.67 -45.86
CA GLY A 166 -6.11 -19.32 -47.09
C GLY A 166 -7.07 -20.39 -47.56
N SER A 167 -7.54 -20.21 -48.80
CA SER A 167 -8.30 -21.13 -49.62
C SER A 167 -7.50 -22.41 -49.85
N ASN A 168 -8.06 -23.59 -49.50
CA ASN A 168 -7.57 -24.86 -49.94
C ASN A 168 -8.72 -25.62 -50.65
N GLU A 169 -8.57 -25.73 -51.96
CA GLU A 169 -9.33 -26.60 -52.85
C GLU A 169 -9.14 -28.10 -52.54
N PRO A 170 -10.15 -28.95 -52.74
CA PRO A 170 -10.02 -30.37 -52.54
C PRO A 170 -9.47 -31.05 -53.77
N ARG A 171 -8.31 -31.69 -53.69
CA ARG A 171 -7.87 -32.65 -54.73
C ARG A 171 -8.48 -34.01 -54.49
N ASN A 172 -9.39 -34.31 -55.38
CA ASN A 172 -9.94 -35.62 -55.65
C ASN A 172 -8.83 -36.57 -56.16
N ARG A 173 -8.64 -37.76 -55.58
CA ARG A 173 -8.11 -38.94 -56.25
C ARG A 173 -8.72 -40.21 -55.69
N ALA A 174 -9.40 -40.86 -56.59
CA ALA A 174 -9.97 -42.20 -56.44
C ALA A 174 -8.91 -43.31 -56.64
N ILE A 175 -9.33 -44.55 -56.36
CA ILE A 175 -8.89 -45.88 -56.83
C ILE A 175 -7.71 -46.50 -56.02
N ALA A 176 -7.86 -47.56 -55.34
CA ALA A 176 -8.23 -48.98 -55.68
C ALA A 176 -8.48 -49.70 -54.37
#